data_fe436e20c22e27585fad77f743f70bfa
#
_entry.id   fe436e20c22e27585fad77f743f70bfa
#
_cell.length_a   1.000
_cell.length_b   1.000
_cell.length_c   1.000
_cell.angle_alpha   90.00
_cell.angle_beta   90.00
_cell.angle_gamma   90.00
#
_symmetry.space_group_name_H-M   'P 1'
#
loop_
_entity.id
_entity.type
_entity.pdbx_description
1 polymer ?
#
loop_
_entity_poly.entity_id
_entity_poly.type
_entity_poly.pdbx_seq_one_letter_code
_entity_poly.pdbx_strand_id
1 'polypeptide(L)'
;MLNKQIAQKIVDKISTVLPYNINIMDKEGIIIGSSNKNRIGTIHYGAAEALTEKKEVEIYNEDEFVKPGLNIPIFFKDEIEGVIGITGNPEDISAFGKIIKVTSELLLSEQYSLKSALKKEMLKEEFLYEWIYLKEKYNNEFILKGQSINIDILKPKRVALILHKNIKSSTILREVKRYIYEDDYYIKLSDEKLILILKDNKNFKNRIELISDNMEKYSVKIAVSSSNENLNKSFIEAMDTLNIISAVYKSKKILFFDSIRLINNSIMNLNYSEIEKMKNKLYEQNGG
;
A
#
# COMPACT_ATOMS: atom_id res chain seq x y z
N MET A 1 10.83 9.91 15.45
CA MET A 1 10.64 8.62 14.76
C MET A 1 10.84 7.43 15.68
N LEU A 2 11.81 7.48 16.53
CA LEU A 2 12.00 6.52 17.63
C LEU A 2 10.83 6.65 18.61
N ASN A 3 10.13 5.54 18.89
CA ASN A 3 9.01 5.50 19.83
C ASN A 3 9.16 4.34 20.80
N LYS A 4 8.33 4.30 21.85
CA LYS A 4 8.36 3.27 22.89
C LYS A 4 8.35 1.84 22.33
N GLN A 5 7.54 1.58 21.30
CA GLN A 5 7.40 0.24 20.72
C GLN A 5 8.68 -0.21 19.98
N ILE A 6 9.29 0.68 19.21
CA ILE A 6 10.54 0.41 18.48
C ILE A 6 11.69 0.27 19.47
N ALA A 7 11.81 1.21 20.43
CA ALA A 7 12.86 1.21 21.44
C ALA A 7 12.82 -0.09 22.27
N GLN A 8 11.65 -0.48 22.78
CA GLN A 8 11.53 -1.71 23.56
C GLN A 8 11.85 -2.96 22.73
N LYS A 9 11.39 -3.00 21.46
CA LYS A 9 11.73 -4.12 20.55
C LYS A 9 13.23 -4.26 20.32
N ILE A 10 13.95 -3.15 20.23
CA ILE A 10 15.42 -3.13 20.11
C ILE A 10 16.03 -3.68 21.40
N VAL A 11 15.64 -3.13 22.54
CA VAL A 11 16.15 -3.57 23.86
C VAL A 11 15.88 -5.06 24.08
N ASP A 12 14.65 -5.53 23.87
CA ASP A 12 14.28 -6.94 24.08
C ASP A 12 15.15 -7.89 23.24
N LYS A 13 15.42 -7.54 21.98
CA LYS A 13 16.29 -8.35 21.11
C LYS A 13 17.74 -8.37 21.57
N ILE A 14 18.27 -7.22 21.97
CA ILE A 14 19.68 -7.12 22.37
C ILE A 14 19.92 -7.76 23.72
N SER A 15 18.99 -7.61 24.67
CA SER A 15 19.08 -8.20 26.01
C SER A 15 19.05 -9.73 26.00
N THR A 16 18.66 -10.38 24.90
CA THR A 16 18.79 -11.86 24.79
C THR A 16 20.22 -12.31 24.53
N VAL A 17 21.09 -11.41 24.08
CA VAL A 17 22.46 -11.73 23.64
C VAL A 17 23.51 -11.11 24.57
N LEU A 18 23.22 -9.94 25.13
CA LEU A 18 24.16 -9.18 25.95
C LEU A 18 23.68 -9.13 27.41
N PRO A 19 24.57 -9.46 28.38
CA PRO A 19 24.24 -9.50 29.80
C PRO A 19 24.28 -8.11 30.46
N TYR A 20 24.10 -7.05 29.70
CA TYR A 20 24.18 -5.67 30.19
C TYR A 20 22.80 -5.03 30.30
N ASN A 21 22.64 -4.08 31.23
CA ASN A 21 21.43 -3.26 31.25
C ASN A 21 21.48 -2.21 30.13
N ILE A 22 20.45 -2.22 29.31
CA ILE A 22 20.33 -1.34 28.16
C ILE A 22 19.08 -0.49 28.34
N ASN A 23 19.22 0.82 28.11
CA ASN A 23 18.15 1.78 28.09
C ASN A 23 18.18 2.51 26.74
N ILE A 24 17.02 2.85 26.21
CA ILE A 24 16.89 3.76 25.07
C ILE A 24 16.03 4.93 25.52
N MET A 25 16.56 6.13 25.35
CA MET A 25 15.94 7.39 25.71
C MET A 25 15.53 8.16 24.44
N ASP A 26 14.48 8.94 24.57
CA ASP A 26 14.06 9.91 23.53
C ASP A 26 14.91 11.19 23.54
N LYS A 27 14.49 12.17 22.75
CA LYS A 27 15.19 13.48 22.63
C LYS A 27 15.14 14.31 23.91
N GLU A 28 14.22 14.02 24.81
CA GLU A 28 14.05 14.65 26.11
C GLU A 28 14.81 13.90 27.22
N GLY A 29 15.48 12.81 26.90
CA GLY A 29 16.20 11.96 27.88
C GLY A 29 15.30 11.05 28.69
N ILE A 30 14.03 10.89 28.29
CA ILE A 30 13.10 9.96 28.95
C ILE A 30 13.32 8.55 28.43
N ILE A 31 13.40 7.59 29.34
CA ILE A 31 13.57 6.18 28.98
C ILE A 31 12.29 5.67 28.32
N ILE A 32 12.37 5.30 27.04
CA ILE A 32 11.28 4.76 26.24
C ILE A 32 11.40 3.27 25.93
N GLY A 33 12.58 2.68 26.21
CA GLY A 33 12.83 1.25 26.16
C GLY A 33 13.89 0.86 27.20
N SER A 34 13.70 -0.24 27.91
CA SER A 34 14.62 -0.66 28.97
C SER A 34 14.61 -2.16 29.18
N SER A 35 15.80 -2.74 29.50
CA SER A 35 15.93 -4.11 30.05
C SER A 35 15.24 -4.26 31.40
N ASN A 36 15.21 -3.17 32.20
CA ASN A 36 14.41 -3.06 33.41
C ASN A 36 13.18 -2.21 33.15
N LYS A 37 12.03 -2.85 32.92
CA LYS A 37 10.78 -2.19 32.56
C LYS A 37 10.28 -1.15 33.56
N ASN A 38 10.68 -1.25 34.83
CA ASN A 38 10.31 -0.28 35.86
C ASN A 38 10.95 1.10 35.63
N ARG A 39 11.96 1.20 34.78
CA ARG A 39 12.63 2.47 34.45
C ARG A 39 11.94 3.23 33.28
N ILE A 40 11.05 2.60 32.57
CA ILE A 40 10.37 3.24 31.43
C ILE A 40 9.52 4.41 31.92
N GLY A 41 9.72 5.57 31.31
CA GLY A 41 9.07 6.83 31.67
C GLY A 41 9.84 7.69 32.68
N THR A 42 10.97 7.21 33.22
CA THR A 42 11.85 8.01 34.07
C THR A 42 12.94 8.72 33.26
N ILE A 43 13.48 9.81 33.82
CA ILE A 43 14.58 10.56 33.20
C ILE A 43 15.89 9.81 33.38
N HIS A 44 16.73 9.78 32.34
CA HIS A 44 18.09 9.26 32.38
C HIS A 44 19.11 10.41 32.33
N TYR A 45 19.62 10.82 33.49
CA TYR A 45 20.48 12.01 33.58
C TYR A 45 21.76 11.89 32.76
N GLY A 46 22.38 10.71 32.66
CA GLY A 46 23.59 10.50 31.84
C GLY A 46 23.36 10.65 30.31
N ALA A 47 22.10 10.71 29.83
CA ALA A 47 21.82 10.93 28.42
C ALA A 47 21.89 12.43 28.02
N ALA A 48 21.76 13.34 28.97
CA ALA A 48 21.68 14.79 28.68
C ALA A 48 22.95 15.30 27.99
N GLU A 49 24.12 14.85 28.41
CA GLU A 49 25.40 15.23 27.81
C GLU A 49 25.51 14.70 26.38
N ALA A 50 25.18 13.43 26.16
CA ALA A 50 25.21 12.81 24.82
C ALA A 50 24.24 13.48 23.84
N LEU A 51 23.08 13.96 24.31
CA LEU A 51 22.12 14.75 23.54
C LEU A 51 22.66 16.12 23.16
N THR A 52 23.32 16.79 24.11
CA THR A 52 23.86 18.16 23.92
C THR A 52 25.10 18.15 23.04
N GLU A 53 26.05 17.28 23.34
CA GLU A 53 27.33 17.19 22.65
C GLU A 53 27.24 16.45 21.32
N LYS A 54 26.15 15.75 21.09
CA LYS A 54 25.90 14.91 19.90
C LYS A 54 26.99 13.88 19.64
N LYS A 55 27.62 13.43 20.70
CA LYS A 55 28.69 12.41 20.68
C LYS A 55 28.53 11.38 21.75
N GLU A 56 29.30 10.32 21.64
CA GLU A 56 29.41 9.26 22.65
C GLU A 56 29.98 9.83 23.94
N VAL A 57 29.37 9.49 25.07
CA VAL A 57 29.78 9.90 26.41
C VAL A 57 30.05 8.69 27.26
N GLU A 58 31.29 8.56 27.75
CA GLU A 58 31.74 7.50 28.64
C GLU A 58 31.72 7.99 30.08
N ILE A 59 31.11 7.23 30.96
CA ILE A 59 31.01 7.51 32.40
C ILE A 59 31.74 6.40 33.16
N TYR A 60 32.83 6.77 33.82
CA TYR A 60 33.67 5.83 34.55
C TYR A 60 33.37 5.76 36.06
N ASN A 61 32.88 6.85 36.65
CA ASN A 61 32.63 6.95 38.05
C ASN A 61 31.14 6.90 38.39
N GLU A 62 30.78 6.17 39.41
CA GLU A 62 29.41 6.15 39.95
C GLU A 62 29.19 7.38 40.84
N ASP A 63 28.04 8.04 40.65
CA ASP A 63 27.52 9.06 41.54
C ASP A 63 26.07 8.76 41.96
N GLU A 64 25.42 9.70 42.66
CA GLU A 64 24.05 9.53 43.17
C GLU A 64 23.04 9.26 42.07
N PHE A 65 23.27 9.74 40.83
CA PHE A 65 22.29 9.72 39.71
C PHE A 65 22.76 8.89 38.52
N VAL A 66 24.06 8.57 38.43
CA VAL A 66 24.65 8.00 37.21
C VAL A 66 25.56 6.83 37.57
N LYS A 67 25.41 5.72 36.87
CA LYS A 67 26.29 4.54 36.97
C LYS A 67 27.32 4.54 35.83
N PRO A 68 28.49 3.87 36.05
CA PRO A 68 29.45 3.64 34.98
C PRO A 68 28.76 3.05 33.75
N GLY A 69 29.08 3.59 32.59
CA GLY A 69 28.40 3.20 31.37
C GLY A 69 28.73 4.05 30.17
N LEU A 70 28.01 3.79 29.11
CA LEU A 70 28.19 4.42 27.84
C LEU A 70 26.83 4.98 27.33
N ASN A 71 26.81 6.24 26.99
CA ASN A 71 25.64 6.90 26.35
C ASN A 71 25.99 7.27 24.91
N ILE A 72 25.27 6.68 23.95
CA ILE A 72 25.55 6.82 22.53
C ILE A 72 24.35 7.42 21.83
N PRO A 73 24.46 8.58 21.15
CA PRO A 73 23.38 9.15 20.38
C PRO A 73 23.06 8.31 19.16
N ILE A 74 21.76 8.13 18.91
CA ILE A 74 21.19 7.48 17.74
C ILE A 74 20.82 8.57 16.73
N PHE A 75 21.33 8.45 15.52
CA PHE A 75 21.05 9.41 14.44
C PHE A 75 20.10 8.80 13.39
N PHE A 76 19.29 9.66 12.82
CA PHE A 76 18.55 9.38 11.61
C PHE A 76 18.49 10.63 10.74
N LYS A 77 19.04 10.56 9.51
CA LYS A 77 19.15 11.70 8.60
C LYS A 77 19.81 12.92 9.25
N ASP A 78 20.94 12.68 9.91
CA ASP A 78 21.75 13.67 10.61
C ASP A 78 21.09 14.35 11.84
N GLU A 79 19.88 13.93 12.19
CA GLU A 79 19.16 14.37 13.38
C GLU A 79 19.26 13.33 14.49
N ILE A 80 19.44 13.78 15.74
CA ILE A 80 19.38 12.87 16.90
C ILE A 80 17.93 12.44 17.09
N GLU A 81 17.72 11.13 17.19
CA GLU A 81 16.41 10.54 17.49
C GLU A 81 16.29 10.03 18.95
N GLY A 82 17.41 9.90 19.62
CA GLY A 82 17.48 9.46 21.00
C GLY A 82 18.88 9.05 21.42
N VAL A 83 19.01 8.41 22.56
CA VAL A 83 20.29 7.94 23.11
C VAL A 83 20.15 6.50 23.57
N ILE A 84 21.19 5.69 23.36
CA ILE A 84 21.34 4.36 23.96
C ILE A 84 22.25 4.50 25.18
N GLY A 85 21.76 4.05 26.33
CA GLY A 85 22.56 3.92 27.54
C GLY A 85 22.84 2.45 27.82
N ILE A 86 24.11 2.10 28.05
CA ILE A 86 24.55 0.76 28.44
C ILE A 86 25.30 0.88 29.76
N THR A 87 24.89 0.11 30.75
CA THR A 87 25.55 0.08 32.09
C THR A 87 26.68 -0.96 32.09
N GLY A 88 27.87 -0.55 32.46
CA GLY A 88 29.07 -1.38 32.55
C GLY A 88 30.34 -0.55 32.45
N ASN A 89 31.53 -1.17 32.60
CA ASN A 89 32.78 -0.48 32.38
C ASN A 89 32.88 -0.06 30.88
N PRO A 90 33.07 1.24 30.54
CA PRO A 90 33.15 1.70 29.17
C PRO A 90 34.12 0.93 28.27
N GLU A 91 35.29 0.52 28.78
CA GLU A 91 36.26 -0.26 28.02
C GLU A 91 35.71 -1.60 27.55
N ASP A 92 34.90 -2.26 28.38
CA ASP A 92 34.32 -3.58 28.07
C ASP A 92 33.12 -3.51 27.16
N ILE A 93 32.37 -2.40 27.18
CA ILE A 93 31.09 -2.26 26.48
C ILE A 93 31.13 -1.40 25.20
N SER A 94 32.23 -0.65 24.94
CA SER A 94 32.33 0.28 23.80
C SER A 94 32.09 -0.42 22.48
N ALA A 95 32.67 -1.59 22.22
CA ALA A 95 32.44 -2.34 20.99
C ALA A 95 30.97 -2.75 20.80
N PHE A 96 30.32 -3.18 21.88
CA PHE A 96 28.89 -3.54 21.85
C PHE A 96 28.03 -2.31 21.64
N GLY A 97 28.37 -1.18 22.26
CA GLY A 97 27.69 0.09 22.08
C GLY A 97 27.64 0.54 20.61
N LYS A 98 28.76 0.46 19.91
CA LYS A 98 28.85 0.77 18.46
C LYS A 98 27.98 -0.15 17.60
N ILE A 99 27.96 -1.46 17.92
CA ILE A 99 27.11 -2.41 17.21
C ILE A 99 25.63 -2.11 17.45
N ILE A 100 25.25 -1.82 18.69
CA ILE A 100 23.87 -1.48 19.06
C ILE A 100 23.44 -0.20 18.36
N LYS A 101 24.29 0.83 18.32
CA LYS A 101 24.03 2.08 17.61
C LYS A 101 23.72 1.80 16.14
N VAL A 102 24.64 1.16 15.42
CA VAL A 102 24.47 0.88 13.97
C VAL A 102 23.21 0.06 13.71
N THR A 103 22.96 -0.95 14.55
CA THR A 103 21.75 -1.79 14.41
C THR A 103 20.47 -0.98 14.67
N SER A 104 20.48 -0.07 15.64
CA SER A 104 19.33 0.79 15.95
C SER A 104 19.05 1.78 14.83
N GLU A 105 20.08 2.41 14.27
CA GLU A 105 19.99 3.32 13.14
C GLU A 105 19.47 2.61 11.88
N LEU A 106 19.94 1.39 11.63
CA LEU A 106 19.46 0.56 10.52
C LEU A 106 17.98 0.21 10.67
N LEU A 107 17.54 -0.22 11.86
CA LEU A 107 16.15 -0.54 12.16
C LEU A 107 15.25 0.70 12.01
N LEU A 108 15.70 1.88 12.42
CA LEU A 108 14.96 3.13 12.22
C LEU A 108 14.82 3.46 10.73
N SER A 109 15.89 3.29 9.96
CA SER A 109 15.89 3.50 8.50
C SER A 109 14.92 2.56 7.80
N GLU A 110 14.92 1.28 8.16
CA GLU A 110 13.98 0.28 7.64
C GLU A 110 12.52 0.65 7.95
N GLN A 111 12.22 1.00 9.21
CA GLN A 111 10.87 1.38 9.64
C GLN A 111 10.37 2.63 8.90
N TYR A 112 11.26 3.60 8.70
CA TYR A 112 10.93 4.80 7.92
C TYR A 112 10.61 4.46 6.46
N SER A 113 11.43 3.64 5.84
CA SER A 113 11.25 3.21 4.45
C SER A 113 9.94 2.46 4.26
N LEU A 114 9.61 1.53 5.17
CA LEU A 114 8.33 0.82 5.16
C LEU A 114 7.14 1.77 5.32
N LYS A 115 7.19 2.69 6.29
CA LYS A 115 6.12 3.67 6.52
C LYS A 115 5.94 4.61 5.32
N SER A 116 7.03 5.04 4.71
CA SER A 116 7.01 5.88 3.50
C SER A 116 6.41 5.14 2.31
N ALA A 117 6.80 3.88 2.10
CA ALA A 117 6.24 3.03 1.04
C ALA A 117 4.74 2.80 1.22
N LEU A 118 4.30 2.46 2.43
CA LEU A 118 2.87 2.29 2.74
C LEU A 118 2.08 3.58 2.49
N LYS A 119 2.60 4.74 2.92
CA LYS A 119 1.96 6.04 2.67
C LYS A 119 1.82 6.31 1.17
N LYS A 120 2.87 6.01 0.38
CA LYS A 120 2.84 6.18 -1.08
C LYS A 120 1.79 5.28 -1.73
N GLU A 121 1.68 4.02 -1.32
CA GLU A 121 0.65 3.09 -1.82
C GLU A 121 -0.77 3.57 -1.45
N MET A 122 -0.99 4.06 -0.23
CA MET A 122 -2.29 4.62 0.18
C MET A 122 -2.68 5.83 -0.67
N LEU A 123 -1.75 6.78 -0.89
CA LEU A 123 -2.00 7.95 -1.76
C LEU A 123 -2.29 7.55 -3.20
N LYS A 124 -1.61 6.52 -3.70
CA LYS A 124 -1.87 5.97 -5.03
C LYS A 124 -3.25 5.35 -5.13
N GLU A 125 -3.65 4.54 -4.14
CA GLU A 125 -4.97 3.92 -4.11
C GLU A 125 -6.08 4.98 -4.04
N GLU A 126 -5.95 5.99 -3.15
CA GLU A 126 -6.88 7.11 -3.04
C GLU A 126 -7.03 7.86 -4.37
N PHE A 127 -5.90 8.18 -5.02
CA PHE A 127 -5.90 8.84 -6.32
C PHE A 127 -6.58 8.00 -7.41
N LEU A 128 -6.36 6.68 -7.45
CA LEU A 128 -6.99 5.81 -8.43
C LEU A 128 -8.51 5.76 -8.25
N TYR A 129 -9.01 5.76 -7.01
CA TYR A 129 -10.44 5.89 -6.74
C TYR A 129 -10.98 7.23 -7.20
N GLU A 130 -10.32 8.34 -6.89
CA GLU A 130 -10.71 9.66 -7.36
C GLU A 130 -10.77 9.69 -8.89
N TRP A 131 -9.78 9.13 -9.56
CA TRP A 131 -9.68 9.12 -11.02
C TRP A 131 -10.82 8.37 -11.70
N ILE A 132 -11.21 7.20 -11.22
CA ILE A 132 -12.34 6.45 -11.82
C ILE A 132 -13.70 7.11 -11.62
N TYR A 133 -13.84 7.98 -10.60
CA TYR A 133 -15.09 8.67 -10.32
C TYR A 133 -15.13 10.12 -10.82
N LEU A 134 -14.02 10.66 -11.31
CA LEU A 134 -13.93 12.04 -11.80
C LEU A 134 -14.61 12.16 -13.17
N LYS A 135 -15.79 12.82 -13.19
CA LYS A 135 -16.62 13.01 -14.39
C LYS A 135 -16.15 14.18 -15.25
N GLU A 136 -15.58 15.20 -14.61
CA GLU A 136 -15.12 16.42 -15.24
C GLU A 136 -13.84 16.19 -16.04
N LYS A 137 -13.50 17.18 -16.87
CA LYS A 137 -12.19 17.23 -17.53
C LYS A 137 -11.10 17.41 -16.48
N TYR A 138 -9.97 16.77 -16.69
CA TYR A 138 -8.82 16.88 -15.80
C TYR A 138 -8.30 18.32 -15.79
N ASN A 139 -8.31 18.96 -14.63
CA ASN A 139 -7.67 20.24 -14.41
C ASN A 139 -6.16 20.07 -14.12
N ASN A 140 -5.41 21.18 -14.14
CA ASN A 140 -3.98 21.14 -13.91
C ASN A 140 -3.60 20.58 -12.53
N GLU A 141 -4.40 20.86 -11.51
CA GLU A 141 -4.17 20.35 -10.15
C GLU A 141 -4.24 18.83 -10.10
N PHE A 142 -5.26 18.24 -10.72
CA PHE A 142 -5.43 16.79 -10.79
C PHE A 142 -4.32 16.12 -11.61
N ILE A 143 -3.88 16.76 -12.71
CA ILE A 143 -2.74 16.28 -13.51
C ILE A 143 -1.46 16.25 -12.67
N LEU A 144 -1.15 17.35 -11.96
CA LEU A 144 0.03 17.45 -11.10
C LEU A 144 -0.04 16.46 -9.92
N LYS A 145 -1.23 16.24 -9.34
CA LYS A 145 -1.43 15.23 -8.30
C LYS A 145 -1.06 13.83 -8.82
N GLY A 146 -1.52 13.44 -10.00
CA GLY A 146 -1.14 12.18 -10.64
C GLY A 146 0.37 12.07 -10.86
N GLN A 147 0.99 13.11 -11.42
CA GLN A 147 2.44 13.13 -11.68
C GLN A 147 3.27 12.99 -10.40
N SER A 148 2.84 13.59 -9.28
CA SER A 148 3.53 13.52 -7.99
C SER A 148 3.66 12.10 -7.43
N ILE A 149 2.80 11.18 -7.87
CA ILE A 149 2.78 9.77 -7.51
C ILE A 149 3.15 8.84 -8.68
N ASN A 150 3.71 9.42 -9.75
CA ASN A 150 4.13 8.72 -10.97
C ASN A 150 2.97 8.06 -11.73
N ILE A 151 1.80 8.73 -11.80
CA ILE A 151 0.65 8.31 -12.62
C ILE A 151 0.44 9.33 -13.74
N ASP A 152 0.60 8.87 -15.00
CA ASP A 152 0.27 9.65 -16.18
C ASP A 152 -1.19 9.40 -16.58
N ILE A 153 -2.04 10.39 -16.29
CA ILE A 153 -3.48 10.32 -16.56
C ILE A 153 -3.88 10.73 -17.97
N LEU A 154 -2.95 11.30 -18.74
CA LEU A 154 -3.25 11.81 -20.09
C LEU A 154 -3.19 10.71 -21.16
N LYS A 155 -2.53 9.58 -20.85
CA LYS A 155 -2.48 8.45 -21.78
C LYS A 155 -3.80 7.70 -21.79
N PRO A 156 -4.34 7.37 -22.98
CA PRO A 156 -5.56 6.58 -23.10
C PRO A 156 -5.47 5.25 -22.35
N LYS A 157 -6.50 4.95 -21.58
CA LYS A 157 -6.60 3.71 -20.78
C LYS A 157 -7.90 2.98 -21.08
N ARG A 158 -7.87 1.66 -20.96
CA ARG A 158 -9.08 0.83 -20.91
C ARG A 158 -9.28 0.32 -19.50
N VAL A 159 -10.53 0.20 -19.11
CA VAL A 159 -10.91 -0.46 -17.86
C VAL A 159 -11.37 -1.87 -18.18
N ALA A 160 -10.76 -2.85 -17.48
CA ALA A 160 -11.28 -4.20 -17.45
C ALA A 160 -11.79 -4.50 -16.03
N LEU A 161 -13.07 -4.80 -15.91
CA LEU A 161 -13.73 -5.12 -14.66
C LEU A 161 -13.90 -6.64 -14.55
N ILE A 162 -13.30 -7.23 -13.52
CA ILE A 162 -13.36 -8.66 -13.25
C ILE A 162 -14.35 -8.89 -12.12
N LEU A 163 -15.42 -9.62 -12.40
CA LEU A 163 -16.35 -10.16 -11.41
C LEU A 163 -15.92 -11.58 -11.06
N HIS A 164 -15.77 -11.87 -9.79
CA HIS A 164 -15.45 -13.20 -9.27
C HIS A 164 -16.33 -13.53 -8.07
N LYS A 165 -16.74 -14.78 -7.95
CA LYS A 165 -17.60 -15.23 -6.86
C LYS A 165 -16.93 -16.37 -6.10
N ASN A 166 -17.12 -16.39 -4.78
CA ASN A 166 -16.60 -17.44 -3.89
C ASN A 166 -15.05 -17.61 -3.91
N ILE A 167 -14.32 -16.53 -4.26
CA ILE A 167 -12.86 -16.51 -4.34
C ILE A 167 -12.38 -15.22 -3.67
N LYS A 168 -11.29 -15.30 -2.91
CA LYS A 168 -10.69 -14.10 -2.33
C LYS A 168 -10.09 -13.22 -3.44
N SER A 169 -10.35 -11.91 -3.40
CA SER A 169 -9.78 -10.94 -4.35
C SER A 169 -8.25 -11.00 -4.41
N SER A 170 -7.58 -11.35 -3.30
CA SER A 170 -6.12 -11.55 -3.26
C SER A 170 -5.65 -12.71 -4.15
N THR A 171 -6.45 -13.75 -4.30
CA THR A 171 -6.16 -14.87 -5.21
C THR A 171 -6.27 -14.43 -6.66
N ILE A 172 -7.35 -13.75 -7.02
CA ILE A 172 -7.53 -13.20 -8.37
C ILE A 172 -6.43 -12.20 -8.70
N LEU A 173 -6.11 -11.30 -7.77
CA LEU A 173 -5.04 -10.31 -7.95
C LEU A 173 -3.69 -10.99 -8.22
N ARG A 174 -3.37 -12.07 -7.52
CA ARG A 174 -2.11 -12.82 -7.73
C ARG A 174 -2.02 -13.40 -9.15
N GLU A 175 -3.13 -13.93 -9.67
CA GLU A 175 -3.17 -14.46 -11.04
C GLU A 175 -3.06 -13.36 -12.10
N VAL A 176 -3.64 -12.21 -11.84
CA VAL A 176 -3.63 -11.06 -12.76
C VAL A 176 -2.29 -10.30 -12.73
N LYS A 177 -1.61 -10.22 -11.57
CA LYS A 177 -0.39 -9.39 -11.40
C LYS A 177 0.70 -9.67 -12.43
N ARG A 178 0.84 -10.88 -12.94
CA ARG A 178 1.82 -11.25 -13.98
C ARG A 178 1.54 -10.61 -15.35
N TYR A 179 0.33 -10.07 -15.53
CA TYR A 179 -0.14 -9.38 -16.74
C TYR A 179 -0.27 -7.88 -16.55
N ILE A 180 0.10 -7.34 -15.39
CA ILE A 180 0.13 -5.91 -15.10
C ILE A 180 1.54 -5.41 -15.35
N TYR A 181 1.67 -4.43 -16.25
CA TYR A 181 2.93 -3.84 -16.65
C TYR A 181 3.08 -2.42 -16.09
N GLU A 182 4.17 -1.77 -16.41
CA GLU A 182 4.38 -0.37 -16.11
C GLU A 182 3.24 0.50 -16.70
N ASP A 183 2.78 1.49 -15.96
CA ASP A 183 1.61 2.33 -16.28
C ASP A 183 0.25 1.62 -16.23
N ASP A 184 0.17 0.39 -15.75
CA ASP A 184 -1.10 -0.26 -15.43
C ASP A 184 -1.39 -0.20 -13.94
N TYR A 185 -2.68 -0.16 -13.60
CA TYR A 185 -3.11 -0.07 -12.22
C TYR A 185 -4.27 -1.02 -11.96
N TYR A 186 -4.52 -1.30 -10.68
CA TYR A 186 -5.66 -2.09 -10.24
C TYR A 186 -6.29 -1.49 -8.98
N ILE A 187 -7.60 -1.71 -8.82
CA ILE A 187 -8.38 -1.27 -7.66
C ILE A 187 -9.26 -2.44 -7.23
N LYS A 188 -9.26 -2.76 -5.94
CA LYS A 188 -10.24 -3.67 -5.37
C LYS A 188 -11.53 -2.91 -5.10
N LEU A 189 -12.50 -2.97 -6.03
CA LEU A 189 -13.75 -2.23 -5.89
C LEU A 189 -14.66 -2.82 -4.81
N SER A 190 -14.66 -4.15 -4.66
CA SER A 190 -15.38 -4.89 -3.61
C SER A 190 -14.75 -6.26 -3.41
N ASP A 191 -15.33 -7.08 -2.52
CA ASP A 191 -14.86 -8.45 -2.31
C ASP A 191 -15.04 -9.37 -3.53
N GLU A 192 -15.90 -8.99 -4.48
CA GLU A 192 -16.18 -9.74 -5.70
C GLU A 192 -15.76 -9.03 -6.99
N LYS A 193 -15.27 -7.78 -6.91
CA LYS A 193 -14.96 -6.96 -8.10
C LYS A 193 -13.57 -6.38 -8.04
N LEU A 194 -12.77 -6.67 -9.07
CA LEU A 194 -11.45 -6.10 -9.29
C LEU A 194 -11.48 -5.26 -10.57
N ILE A 195 -10.99 -4.03 -10.49
CA ILE A 195 -10.79 -3.13 -11.63
C ILE A 195 -9.33 -3.22 -12.05
N LEU A 196 -9.09 -3.34 -13.34
CA LEU A 196 -7.81 -3.16 -13.98
C LEU A 196 -7.89 -1.91 -14.85
N ILE A 197 -6.94 -0.99 -14.69
CA ILE A 197 -6.75 0.20 -15.53
C ILE A 197 -5.52 -0.10 -16.37
N LEU A 198 -5.74 -0.38 -17.63
CA LEU A 198 -4.71 -0.94 -18.49
C LEU A 198 -4.39 0.01 -19.63
N LYS A 199 -3.11 0.10 -19.99
CA LYS A 199 -2.66 0.84 -21.17
C LYS A 199 -3.25 0.22 -22.43
N ASP A 200 -3.86 1.06 -23.27
CA ASP A 200 -4.36 0.64 -24.58
C ASP A 200 -3.20 0.52 -25.57
N ASN A 201 -3.00 -0.68 -26.10
CA ASN A 201 -1.96 -0.99 -27.07
C ASN A 201 -2.40 -2.12 -28.01
N LYS A 202 -1.61 -2.38 -29.06
CA LYS A 202 -1.92 -3.39 -30.09
C LYS A 202 -2.16 -4.79 -29.52
N ASN A 203 -1.53 -5.13 -28.39
CA ASN A 203 -1.62 -6.47 -27.77
C ASN A 203 -2.71 -6.53 -26.69
N PHE A 204 -3.49 -5.46 -26.48
CA PHE A 204 -4.45 -5.36 -25.38
C PHE A 204 -5.45 -6.52 -25.38
N LYS A 205 -6.06 -6.85 -26.54
CA LYS A 205 -7.08 -7.89 -26.65
C LYS A 205 -6.51 -9.26 -26.28
N ASN A 206 -5.38 -9.63 -26.88
CA ASN A 206 -4.68 -10.88 -26.56
C ASN A 206 -4.31 -10.97 -25.07
N ARG A 207 -3.92 -9.86 -24.47
CA ARG A 207 -3.61 -9.78 -23.04
C ARG A 207 -4.83 -10.07 -22.16
N ILE A 208 -6.01 -9.57 -22.51
CA ILE A 208 -7.26 -9.86 -21.79
C ILE A 208 -7.64 -11.34 -21.93
N GLU A 209 -7.43 -11.94 -23.11
CA GLU A 209 -7.63 -13.37 -23.35
C GLU A 209 -6.69 -14.21 -22.47
N LEU A 210 -5.40 -13.89 -22.42
CA LEU A 210 -4.45 -14.56 -21.54
C LEU A 210 -4.80 -14.44 -20.04
N ILE A 211 -5.29 -13.28 -19.61
CA ILE A 211 -5.79 -13.09 -18.24
C ILE A 211 -6.97 -14.03 -17.98
N SER A 212 -7.91 -14.12 -18.91
CA SER A 212 -9.09 -15.00 -18.80
C SER A 212 -8.69 -16.48 -18.75
N ASP A 213 -7.80 -16.90 -19.63
CA ASP A 213 -7.34 -18.30 -19.72
C ASP A 213 -6.60 -18.72 -18.44
N ASN A 214 -5.77 -17.84 -17.88
CA ASN A 214 -5.08 -18.09 -16.61
C ASN A 214 -6.06 -18.23 -15.42
N MET A 215 -7.26 -17.69 -15.57
CA MET A 215 -8.32 -17.79 -14.57
C MET A 215 -9.41 -18.82 -14.93
N GLU A 216 -9.16 -19.71 -15.90
CA GLU A 216 -10.15 -20.67 -16.40
C GLU A 216 -10.74 -21.58 -15.31
N LYS A 217 -9.93 -21.94 -14.32
CA LYS A 217 -10.34 -22.73 -13.13
C LYS A 217 -11.30 -22.00 -12.19
N TYR A 218 -11.48 -20.69 -12.38
CA TYR A 218 -12.33 -19.85 -11.54
C TYR A 218 -13.58 -19.39 -12.31
N SER A 219 -14.68 -19.23 -11.59
CA SER A 219 -15.89 -18.63 -12.15
C SER A 219 -15.74 -17.10 -12.20
N VAL A 220 -15.14 -16.59 -13.29
CA VAL A 220 -14.93 -15.17 -13.48
C VAL A 220 -15.63 -14.66 -14.73
N LYS A 221 -16.00 -13.37 -14.72
CA LYS A 221 -16.47 -12.63 -15.89
C LYS A 221 -15.61 -11.37 -16.03
N ILE A 222 -15.20 -11.07 -17.25
CA ILE A 222 -14.38 -9.91 -17.58
C ILE A 222 -15.16 -9.01 -18.54
N ALA A 223 -15.42 -7.80 -18.11
CA ALA A 223 -16.05 -6.76 -18.91
C ALA A 223 -15.05 -5.67 -19.21
N VAL A 224 -14.94 -5.29 -20.49
CA VAL A 224 -13.86 -4.41 -20.97
C VAL A 224 -14.47 -3.19 -21.65
N SER A 225 -14.04 -1.98 -21.25
CA SER A 225 -14.42 -0.71 -21.88
C SER A 225 -13.82 -0.53 -23.27
N SER A 226 -14.30 0.47 -24.00
CA SER A 226 -13.54 1.07 -25.10
C SER A 226 -12.35 1.90 -24.56
N SER A 227 -11.51 2.40 -25.47
CA SER A 227 -10.44 3.33 -25.14
C SER A 227 -11.00 4.74 -25.03
N ASN A 228 -10.81 5.40 -23.89
CA ASN A 228 -11.28 6.76 -23.67
C ASN A 228 -10.16 7.61 -23.04
N GLU A 229 -10.18 8.91 -23.32
CA GLU A 229 -9.32 9.89 -22.65
C GLU A 229 -9.75 10.12 -21.19
N ASN A 230 -11.06 10.04 -20.92
CA ASN A 230 -11.60 10.14 -19.57
C ASN A 230 -11.82 8.75 -18.99
N LEU A 231 -11.14 8.46 -17.86
CA LEU A 231 -11.19 7.13 -17.22
C LEU A 231 -12.57 6.80 -16.64
N ASN A 232 -13.31 7.81 -16.14
CA ASN A 232 -14.67 7.60 -15.64
C ASN A 232 -15.59 7.04 -16.73
N LYS A 233 -15.46 7.53 -17.95
CA LYS A 233 -16.22 7.00 -19.09
C LYS A 233 -15.86 5.52 -19.34
N SER A 234 -14.58 5.18 -19.35
CA SER A 234 -14.15 3.77 -19.46
C SER A 234 -14.69 2.91 -18.30
N PHE A 235 -14.73 3.44 -17.10
CA PHE A 235 -15.29 2.73 -15.95
C PHE A 235 -16.79 2.47 -16.10
N ILE A 236 -17.57 3.48 -16.51
CA ILE A 236 -19.02 3.33 -16.75
C ILE A 236 -19.27 2.29 -17.85
N GLU A 237 -18.57 2.37 -18.97
CA GLU A 237 -18.68 1.38 -20.07
C GLU A 237 -18.37 -0.05 -19.60
N ALA A 238 -17.34 -0.23 -18.76
CA ALA A 238 -17.02 -1.55 -18.21
C ALA A 238 -18.10 -2.05 -17.23
N MET A 239 -18.71 -1.16 -16.42
CA MET A 239 -19.82 -1.51 -15.53
C MET A 239 -21.07 -1.95 -16.33
N ASP A 240 -21.44 -1.20 -17.36
CA ASP A 240 -22.56 -1.55 -18.25
C ASP A 240 -22.32 -2.88 -18.94
N THR A 241 -21.11 -3.08 -19.46
CA THR A 241 -20.68 -4.35 -20.08
C THR A 241 -20.77 -5.50 -19.08
N LEU A 242 -20.40 -5.27 -17.82
CA LEU A 242 -20.50 -6.31 -16.77
C LEU A 242 -21.96 -6.70 -16.49
N ASN A 243 -22.86 -5.72 -16.47
CA ASN A 243 -24.28 -5.97 -16.28
C ASN A 243 -24.84 -6.80 -17.45
N ILE A 244 -24.47 -6.45 -18.68
CA ILE A 244 -24.92 -7.15 -19.89
C ILE A 244 -24.39 -8.58 -19.97
N ILE A 245 -23.09 -8.80 -19.70
CA ILE A 245 -22.51 -10.16 -19.72
C ILE A 245 -23.12 -11.03 -18.61
N SER A 246 -23.49 -10.43 -17.49
CA SER A 246 -24.07 -11.16 -16.38
C SER A 246 -25.54 -11.53 -16.60
N ALA A 247 -26.30 -10.68 -17.26
CA ALA A 247 -27.73 -10.88 -17.50
C ALA A 247 -28.00 -11.67 -18.79
N VAL A 248 -27.35 -11.30 -19.90
CA VAL A 248 -27.66 -11.77 -21.25
C VAL A 248 -26.69 -12.85 -21.71
N TYR A 249 -25.39 -12.60 -21.59
CA TYR A 249 -24.37 -13.52 -22.12
C TYR A 249 -23.77 -14.40 -21.02
N LYS A 250 -24.63 -15.19 -20.33
CA LYS A 250 -24.22 -15.95 -19.13
C LYS A 250 -23.08 -16.95 -19.37
N SER A 251 -22.99 -17.52 -20.56
CA SER A 251 -21.94 -18.46 -20.96
C SER A 251 -20.61 -17.82 -21.34
N LYS A 252 -20.61 -16.52 -21.68
CA LYS A 252 -19.38 -15.81 -22.06
C LYS A 252 -18.56 -15.45 -20.82
N LYS A 253 -17.23 -15.61 -20.93
CA LYS A 253 -16.27 -15.19 -19.92
C LYS A 253 -15.80 -13.75 -20.10
N ILE A 254 -15.67 -13.30 -21.35
CA ILE A 254 -15.20 -11.95 -21.72
C ILE A 254 -16.22 -11.28 -22.60
N LEU A 255 -16.45 -9.99 -22.35
CA LEU A 255 -17.23 -9.12 -23.21
C LEU A 255 -16.56 -7.74 -23.34
N PHE A 256 -16.44 -7.27 -24.57
CA PHE A 256 -15.91 -5.95 -24.89
C PHE A 256 -17.04 -4.98 -25.18
N PHE A 257 -17.00 -3.78 -24.63
CA PHE A 257 -17.99 -2.73 -24.86
C PHE A 257 -18.15 -2.41 -26.36
N ASP A 258 -17.04 -2.38 -27.11
CA ASP A 258 -17.04 -2.11 -28.55
C ASP A 258 -17.97 -3.07 -29.32
N SER A 259 -18.14 -4.33 -28.85
CA SER A 259 -19.00 -5.33 -29.49
C SER A 259 -20.49 -5.19 -29.15
N ILE A 260 -20.83 -4.43 -28.12
CA ILE A 260 -22.23 -4.25 -27.66
C ILE A 260 -22.68 -2.78 -27.69
N ARG A 261 -21.88 -1.90 -28.21
CA ARG A 261 -22.11 -0.45 -28.15
C ARG A 261 -23.47 -0.02 -28.69
N LEU A 262 -23.93 -0.62 -29.78
CA LEU A 262 -25.24 -0.34 -30.34
C LEU A 262 -26.38 -0.82 -29.45
N ILE A 263 -26.22 -2.01 -28.84
CA ILE A 263 -27.21 -2.58 -27.94
C ILE A 263 -27.30 -1.74 -26.65
N ASN A 264 -26.18 -1.34 -26.10
CA ASN A 264 -26.14 -0.50 -24.90
C ASN A 264 -26.84 0.84 -25.11
N ASN A 265 -26.57 1.52 -26.23
CA ASN A 265 -27.22 2.78 -26.56
C ASN A 265 -28.74 2.62 -26.72
N SER A 266 -29.20 1.49 -27.24
CA SER A 266 -30.62 1.19 -27.36
C SER A 266 -31.29 0.95 -26.00
N ILE A 267 -30.63 0.22 -25.12
CA ILE A 267 -31.12 -0.07 -23.74
C ILE A 267 -31.20 1.20 -22.89
N MET A 268 -30.17 2.07 -22.97
CA MET A 268 -30.13 3.32 -22.20
C MET A 268 -31.23 4.31 -22.60
N ASN A 269 -31.76 4.20 -23.81
CA ASN A 269 -32.84 5.06 -24.33
C ASN A 269 -34.23 4.48 -24.06
N LEU A 270 -34.34 3.26 -23.51
CA LEU A 270 -35.61 2.63 -23.18
C LEU A 270 -36.05 2.98 -21.75
N ASN A 271 -37.34 3.23 -21.55
CA ASN A 271 -37.89 3.36 -20.20
C ASN A 271 -37.99 1.99 -19.53
N TYR A 272 -38.15 1.98 -18.19
CA TYR A 272 -38.14 0.74 -17.39
C TYR A 272 -39.17 -0.29 -17.87
N SER A 273 -40.35 0.13 -18.33
CA SER A 273 -41.41 -0.75 -18.84
C SER A 273 -41.06 -1.43 -20.17
N GLU A 274 -40.28 -0.76 -21.02
CA GLU A 274 -39.81 -1.32 -22.28
C GLU A 274 -38.68 -2.33 -22.08
N ILE A 275 -37.81 -2.08 -21.09
CA ILE A 275 -36.76 -3.02 -20.68
C ILE A 275 -37.39 -4.33 -20.14
N GLU A 276 -38.44 -4.23 -19.35
CA GLU A 276 -39.15 -5.39 -18.80
C GLU A 276 -39.89 -6.19 -19.87
N LYS A 277 -40.51 -5.53 -20.84
CA LYS A 277 -41.12 -6.16 -22.03
C LYS A 277 -40.09 -6.88 -22.91
N MET A 278 -38.93 -6.29 -23.16
CA MET A 278 -37.82 -6.95 -23.88
C MET A 278 -37.27 -8.14 -23.13
N LYS A 279 -37.13 -8.04 -21.82
CA LYS A 279 -36.69 -9.13 -20.96
C LYS A 279 -37.61 -10.32 -21.04
N ASN A 280 -38.92 -10.10 -20.96
CA ASN A 280 -39.92 -11.15 -21.06
C ASN A 280 -39.96 -11.80 -22.46
N LYS A 281 -39.86 -11.03 -23.55
CA LYS A 281 -39.73 -11.57 -24.90
C LYS A 281 -38.48 -12.44 -25.11
N LEU A 282 -37.36 -12.08 -24.51
CA LEU A 282 -36.10 -12.85 -24.58
C LEU A 282 -36.21 -14.17 -23.79
N TYR A 283 -36.97 -14.18 -22.70
CA TYR A 283 -37.25 -15.41 -21.94
C TYR A 283 -38.19 -16.37 -22.69
N GLU A 284 -39.18 -15.85 -23.40
CA GLU A 284 -40.10 -16.65 -24.23
C GLU A 284 -39.42 -17.28 -25.45
N GLN A 285 -38.40 -16.63 -26.02
CA GLN A 285 -37.62 -17.13 -27.17
C GLN A 285 -36.52 -18.14 -26.80
N ASN A 286 -36.08 -18.19 -25.53
CA ASN A 286 -35.03 -19.10 -25.08
C ASN A 286 -35.57 -20.25 -24.20
N GLY A 287 -36.87 -20.39 -24.07
CA GLY A 287 -37.56 -21.40 -23.26
C GLY A 287 -38.32 -22.45 -24.09
N GLY A 288 -37.97 -22.62 -25.37
CA GLY A 288 -38.47 -23.66 -26.24
C GLY A 288 -37.40 -24.68 -26.59
#